data_3df0265cf5b05a3b72fd12efb815f11c
#
_entry.id   3df0265cf5b05a3b72fd12efb815f11c
#
_cell.length_a   1.000
_cell.length_b   1.000
_cell.length_c   1.000
_cell.angle_alpha   90.00
_cell.angle_beta   90.00
_cell.angle_gamma   90.00
#
_symmetry.space_group_name_H-M   'P 1'
#
loop_
_entity.id
_entity.type
_entity.pdbx_description
1 polymer ?
#
loop_
_entity_poly.entity_id
_entity_poly.type
_entity_poly.pdbx_seq_one_letter_code
_entity_poly.pdbx_strand_id
1 'polypeptide(L)'
;MSNQYEVLGKAPGSEDLKKLSSDNVHLTIKNLSDGYGKMEILHNLDLYVSKAQSLCLIGPNGAGKSTILHSIYGFTNIFSGQIEVEGKEITKLSPAQKLKSEGIAYILQDNSVFPDMTVEENLLMGGFIKDKTEESYEEAEKIFQKYERLRKRRNQPAKVLSGGERRLLEISRALVMKPSV
;
A
#
# COMPACT_ATOMS: atom_id res chain seq x y z
N MET A 1 20.92 -28.83 -19.52
CA MET A 1 19.66 -28.22 -19.12
C MET A 1 19.76 -26.74 -19.50
N SER A 2 19.17 -26.35 -20.62
CA SER A 2 19.17 -24.97 -21.09
C SER A 2 18.30 -24.12 -20.17
N ASN A 3 18.88 -23.02 -19.75
CA ASN A 3 18.31 -22.06 -18.81
C ASN A 3 17.05 -21.43 -19.43
N GLN A 4 15.85 -21.83 -19.02
CA GLN A 4 14.58 -21.30 -19.52
C GLN A 4 14.35 -19.81 -19.17
N TYR A 5 15.29 -19.14 -18.52
CA TYR A 5 15.20 -17.74 -18.08
C TYR A 5 15.89 -16.76 -19.04
N GLU A 6 16.50 -17.20 -20.12
CA GLU A 6 17.14 -16.32 -21.12
C GLU A 6 16.16 -15.53 -22.03
N VAL A 7 14.84 -15.76 -21.90
CA VAL A 7 13.82 -15.11 -22.72
C VAL A 7 13.25 -13.81 -22.12
N LEU A 8 13.52 -13.55 -20.85
CA LEU A 8 13.19 -12.27 -20.23
C LEU A 8 14.31 -11.29 -20.56
N GLY A 9 14.05 -10.34 -21.45
CA GLY A 9 15.02 -9.32 -21.88
C GLY A 9 15.73 -8.66 -20.68
N LYS A 10 16.82 -7.96 -20.94
CA LYS A 10 17.59 -7.24 -19.92
C LYS A 10 16.63 -6.35 -19.11
N ALA A 11 16.72 -6.44 -17.79
CA ALA A 11 15.93 -5.57 -16.90
C ALA A 11 16.15 -4.10 -17.28
N PRO A 12 15.08 -3.27 -17.33
CA PRO A 12 15.23 -1.84 -17.64
C PRO A 12 16.15 -1.17 -16.63
N GLY A 13 17.03 -0.30 -17.11
CA GLY A 13 17.90 0.50 -16.25
C GLY A 13 17.09 1.60 -15.51
N SER A 14 17.69 2.20 -14.49
CA SER A 14 17.07 3.29 -13.71
C SER A 14 16.59 4.45 -14.58
N GLU A 15 17.37 4.83 -15.62
CA GLU A 15 16.96 5.86 -16.58
C GLU A 15 15.75 5.48 -17.41
N ASP A 16 15.62 4.21 -17.79
CA ASP A 16 14.46 3.74 -18.56
C ASP A 16 13.21 3.73 -17.69
N LEU A 17 13.33 3.30 -16.43
CA LEU A 17 12.23 3.37 -15.45
C LEU A 17 11.79 4.82 -15.20
N LYS A 18 12.75 5.74 -15.10
CA LYS A 18 12.46 7.17 -14.93
C LYS A 18 11.74 7.78 -16.15
N LYS A 19 12.08 7.36 -17.38
CA LYS A 19 11.38 7.79 -18.60
C LYS A 19 9.92 7.31 -18.67
N LEU A 20 9.60 6.19 -18.02
CA LEU A 20 8.22 5.68 -17.92
C LEU A 20 7.36 6.46 -16.90
N SER A 21 7.99 7.21 -15.99
CA SER A 21 7.30 8.14 -15.12
C SER A 21 7.04 9.46 -15.84
N SER A 22 5.90 10.11 -15.58
CA SER A 22 5.67 11.49 -16.00
C SER A 22 6.54 12.46 -15.20
N ASP A 23 6.63 13.72 -15.63
CA ASP A 23 7.41 14.76 -14.93
C ASP A 23 6.95 15.01 -13.48
N ASN A 24 5.78 14.48 -13.09
CA ASN A 24 5.20 14.62 -11.76
C ASN A 24 5.34 13.34 -10.94
N VAL A 25 6.58 12.97 -10.59
CA VAL A 25 6.87 11.79 -9.77
C VAL A 25 6.37 12.01 -8.35
N HIS A 26 5.53 11.10 -7.86
CA HIS A 26 4.95 11.15 -6.52
C HIS A 26 5.71 10.29 -5.52
N LEU A 27 6.04 9.03 -5.89
CA LEU A 27 6.84 8.11 -5.08
C LEU A 27 8.14 7.78 -5.81
N THR A 28 9.25 7.89 -5.10
CA THR A 28 10.58 7.53 -5.61
C THR A 28 11.27 6.59 -4.65
N ILE A 29 11.86 5.53 -5.20
CA ILE A 29 12.81 4.65 -4.50
C ILE A 29 14.14 4.75 -5.24
N LYS A 30 15.24 4.96 -4.51
CA LYS A 30 16.60 5.10 -5.07
C LYS A 30 17.58 4.17 -4.39
N ASN A 31 18.24 3.31 -5.17
CA ASN A 31 19.30 2.38 -4.73
C ASN A 31 18.92 1.61 -3.45
N LEU A 32 17.65 1.17 -3.34
CA LEU A 32 17.14 0.53 -2.15
C LEU A 32 17.65 -0.89 -2.01
N SER A 33 18.36 -1.18 -0.92
CA SER A 33 18.64 -2.52 -0.43
C SER A 33 17.90 -2.75 0.86
N ASP A 34 17.08 -3.81 0.91
CA ASP A 34 16.09 -4.02 1.96
C ASP A 34 15.80 -5.51 2.17
N GLY A 35 15.28 -5.86 3.34
CA GLY A 35 14.90 -7.24 3.65
C GLY A 35 14.36 -7.43 5.05
N TYR A 36 14.49 -8.64 5.58
CA TYR A 36 13.98 -9.03 6.89
C TYR A 36 15.09 -9.48 7.83
N GLY A 37 15.15 -8.89 9.01
CA GLY A 37 16.24 -9.16 9.96
C GLY A 37 17.60 -8.80 9.36
N LYS A 38 18.45 -9.80 9.12
CA LYS A 38 19.76 -9.66 8.46
C LYS A 38 19.77 -10.13 7.00
N MET A 39 18.65 -10.64 6.51
CA MET A 39 18.54 -11.18 5.15
C MET A 39 18.13 -10.06 4.20
N GLU A 40 19.04 -9.70 3.29
CA GLU A 40 18.78 -8.78 2.20
C GLU A 40 18.04 -9.50 1.06
N ILE A 41 16.94 -8.91 0.59
CA ILE A 41 16.07 -9.46 -0.46
C ILE A 41 16.03 -8.54 -1.68
N LEU A 42 16.00 -7.24 -1.46
CA LEU A 42 16.08 -6.25 -2.52
C LEU A 42 17.50 -5.70 -2.58
N HIS A 43 18.04 -5.59 -3.78
CA HIS A 43 19.41 -5.14 -4.04
C HIS A 43 19.38 -3.98 -5.04
N ASN A 44 19.78 -2.78 -4.60
CA ASN A 44 19.91 -1.56 -5.43
C ASN A 44 18.68 -1.30 -6.31
N LEU A 45 17.47 -1.41 -5.73
CA LEU A 45 16.21 -1.20 -6.45
C LEU A 45 15.95 0.29 -6.67
N ASP A 46 15.63 0.65 -7.91
CA ASP A 46 15.04 1.93 -8.27
C ASP A 46 13.59 1.76 -8.71
N LEU A 47 12.71 2.67 -8.27
CA LEU A 47 11.30 2.68 -8.66
C LEU A 47 10.77 4.11 -8.67
N TYR A 48 9.94 4.42 -9.67
CA TYR A 48 9.31 5.73 -9.82
C TYR A 48 7.82 5.54 -10.10
N VAL A 49 6.98 6.22 -9.35
CA VAL A 49 5.52 6.23 -9.55
C VAL A 49 5.05 7.67 -9.63
N SER A 50 4.37 8.01 -10.69
CA SER A 50 3.83 9.36 -10.89
C SER A 50 2.49 9.53 -10.16
N LYS A 51 2.11 10.78 -9.92
CA LYS A 51 0.79 11.12 -9.37
C LYS A 51 -0.33 10.57 -10.26
N ALA A 52 -1.35 9.98 -9.65
CA ALA A 52 -2.48 9.34 -10.32
C ALA A 52 -2.10 8.15 -11.23
N GLN A 53 -0.90 7.61 -11.12
CA GLN A 53 -0.47 6.40 -11.82
C GLN A 53 -0.77 5.15 -11.00
N SER A 54 -1.19 4.08 -11.68
CA SER A 54 -1.26 2.74 -11.11
C SER A 54 -0.06 1.93 -11.57
N LEU A 55 0.71 1.38 -10.64
CA LEU A 55 1.84 0.50 -10.93
C LEU A 55 1.48 -0.94 -10.55
N CYS A 56 1.71 -1.88 -11.47
CA CYS A 56 1.55 -3.31 -11.23
C CYS A 56 2.92 -3.99 -11.18
N LEU A 57 3.20 -4.70 -10.09
CA LEU A 57 4.40 -5.51 -9.91
C LEU A 57 4.11 -6.95 -10.34
N ILE A 58 4.76 -7.42 -11.40
CA ILE A 58 4.58 -8.76 -11.97
C ILE A 58 5.88 -9.56 -11.82
N GLY A 59 5.77 -10.83 -11.51
CA GLY A 59 6.92 -11.73 -11.38
C GLY A 59 6.58 -13.00 -10.59
N PRO A 60 7.49 -13.99 -10.55
CA PRO A 60 7.30 -15.23 -9.83
C PRO A 60 7.19 -15.02 -8.30
N ASN A 61 6.73 -16.05 -7.59
CA ASN A 61 6.77 -16.05 -6.13
C ASN A 61 8.23 -16.01 -5.66
N GLY A 62 8.50 -15.23 -4.61
CA GLY A 62 9.86 -15.01 -4.12
C GLY A 62 10.65 -13.90 -4.82
N ALA A 63 10.11 -13.27 -5.88
CA ALA A 63 10.80 -12.17 -6.61
C ALA A 63 10.86 -10.82 -5.85
N GLY A 64 10.50 -10.77 -4.57
CA GLY A 64 10.59 -9.54 -3.78
C GLY A 64 9.41 -8.56 -3.94
N LYS A 65 8.35 -8.88 -4.71
CA LYS A 65 7.21 -7.97 -4.93
C LYS A 65 6.58 -7.45 -3.64
N SER A 66 6.28 -8.34 -2.72
CA SER A 66 5.72 -7.96 -1.41
C SER A 66 6.74 -7.20 -0.56
N THR A 67 8.02 -7.53 -0.69
CA THR A 67 9.09 -6.83 0.02
C THR A 67 9.16 -5.37 -0.40
N ILE A 68 9.00 -5.05 -1.70
CA ILE A 68 8.94 -3.66 -2.18
C ILE A 68 7.81 -2.89 -1.48
N LEU A 69 6.59 -3.46 -1.42
CA LEU A 69 5.46 -2.83 -0.75
C LEU A 69 5.69 -2.69 0.77
N HIS A 70 6.29 -3.71 1.39
CA HIS A 70 6.65 -3.69 2.80
C HIS A 70 7.72 -2.63 3.11
N SER A 71 8.70 -2.42 2.23
CA SER A 71 9.72 -1.39 2.36
C SER A 71 9.10 0.01 2.32
N ILE A 72 8.20 0.26 1.36
CA ILE A 72 7.50 1.54 1.23
C ILE A 72 6.72 1.83 2.53
N TYR A 73 6.00 0.84 3.05
CA TYR A 73 5.20 1.02 4.26
C TYR A 73 6.03 1.02 5.56
N GLY A 74 7.19 0.34 5.59
CA GLY A 74 8.10 0.30 6.74
C GLY A 74 7.98 -0.97 7.59
N PHE A 75 7.73 -2.12 6.96
CA PHE A 75 7.68 -3.44 7.61
C PHE A 75 9.00 -4.22 7.50
N THR A 76 10.01 -3.64 6.88
CA THR A 76 11.30 -4.27 6.59
C THR A 76 12.45 -3.47 7.16
N ASN A 77 13.67 -4.02 7.05
CA ASN A 77 14.90 -3.35 7.44
C ASN A 77 15.59 -2.81 6.19
N ILE A 78 15.67 -1.50 6.07
CA ILE A 78 16.39 -0.83 5.00
C ILE A 78 17.88 -0.81 5.35
N PHE A 79 18.70 -1.45 4.51
CA PHE A 79 20.17 -1.50 4.67
C PHE A 79 20.83 -0.29 3.99
N SER A 80 20.35 0.10 2.81
CA SER A 80 20.82 1.28 2.07
C SER A 80 19.75 1.82 1.14
N GLY A 81 19.99 3.02 0.59
CA GLY A 81 19.07 3.70 -0.31
C GLY A 81 18.03 4.54 0.41
N GLN A 82 17.09 5.09 -0.34
CA GLN A 82 16.09 6.01 0.20
C GLN A 82 14.75 5.89 -0.50
N ILE A 83 13.69 6.23 0.24
CA ILE A 83 12.31 6.30 -0.23
C ILE A 83 11.81 7.72 -0.02
N GLU A 84 11.24 8.33 -1.05
CA GLU A 84 10.72 9.70 -1.04
C GLU A 84 9.27 9.74 -1.53
N VAL A 85 8.46 10.59 -0.92
CA VAL A 85 7.13 10.98 -1.43
C VAL A 85 7.12 12.48 -1.65
N GLU A 86 6.79 12.91 -2.86
CA GLU A 86 6.82 14.34 -3.28
C GLU A 86 8.15 15.04 -2.93
N GLY A 87 9.27 14.30 -3.09
CA GLY A 87 10.62 14.81 -2.79
C GLY A 87 11.00 14.84 -1.31
N LYS A 88 10.10 14.44 -0.41
CA LYS A 88 10.37 14.34 1.03
C LYS A 88 10.82 12.92 1.37
N GLU A 89 11.96 12.78 2.02
CA GLU A 89 12.45 11.48 2.48
C GLU A 89 11.59 10.92 3.62
N ILE A 90 11.15 9.66 3.42
CA ILE A 90 10.28 8.94 4.34
C ILE A 90 10.90 7.61 4.82
N THR A 91 12.15 7.34 4.45
CA THR A 91 12.85 6.07 4.67
C THR A 91 12.75 5.59 6.12
N LYS A 92 12.97 6.49 7.07
CA LYS A 92 13.03 6.18 8.52
C LYS A 92 11.72 6.40 9.27
N LEU A 93 10.66 6.83 8.59
CA LEU A 93 9.37 7.03 9.24
C LEU A 93 8.72 5.70 9.62
N SER A 94 8.09 5.65 10.79
CA SER A 94 7.29 4.50 11.20
C SER A 94 6.04 4.34 10.32
N PRO A 95 5.44 3.13 10.23
CA PRO A 95 4.20 2.91 9.49
C PRO A 95 3.08 3.89 9.86
N ALA A 96 2.91 4.19 11.15
CA ALA A 96 1.91 5.13 11.62
C ALA A 96 2.17 6.57 11.12
N GLN A 97 3.44 7.01 11.11
CA GLN A 97 3.82 8.31 10.56
C GLN A 97 3.62 8.36 9.04
N LYS A 98 4.02 7.31 8.31
CA LYS A 98 3.81 7.20 6.87
C LYS A 98 2.31 7.29 6.50
N LEU A 99 1.44 6.63 7.25
CA LEU A 99 0.00 6.71 7.05
C LEU A 99 -0.55 8.09 7.42
N LYS A 100 -0.21 8.61 8.61
CA LYS A 100 -0.78 9.85 9.15
C LYS A 100 -0.28 11.11 8.44
N SER A 101 1.03 11.18 8.19
CA SER A 101 1.68 12.40 7.70
C SER A 101 1.88 12.41 6.18
N GLU A 102 2.16 11.25 5.58
CA GLU A 102 2.52 11.14 4.16
C GLU A 102 1.40 10.49 3.33
N GLY A 103 0.31 10.06 3.96
CA GLY A 103 -0.85 9.50 3.26
C GLY A 103 -0.58 8.16 2.57
N ILE A 104 0.37 7.37 3.07
CA ILE A 104 0.65 6.03 2.53
C ILE A 104 -0.22 5.03 3.25
N ALA A 105 -1.12 4.34 2.53
CA ALA A 105 -1.92 3.26 3.08
C ALA A 105 -1.48 1.90 2.56
N TYR A 106 -1.52 0.89 3.40
CA TYR A 106 -1.22 -0.49 3.03
C TYR A 106 -2.42 -1.39 3.27
N ILE A 107 -2.84 -2.11 2.23
CA ILE A 107 -3.93 -3.07 2.32
C ILE A 107 -3.35 -4.48 2.29
N LEU A 108 -3.50 -5.20 3.39
CA LEU A 108 -3.03 -6.57 3.53
C LEU A 108 -3.65 -7.49 2.46
N GLN A 109 -2.92 -8.54 2.09
CA GLN A 109 -3.36 -9.49 1.08
C GLN A 109 -4.59 -10.28 1.55
N ASP A 110 -4.62 -10.70 2.82
CA ASP A 110 -5.64 -11.57 3.38
C ASP A 110 -6.21 -11.07 4.70
N ASN A 111 -7.50 -11.33 4.90
CA ASN A 111 -8.23 -11.30 6.19
C ASN A 111 -7.91 -10.11 7.12
N SER A 112 -7.91 -8.91 6.59
CA SER A 112 -7.60 -7.74 7.41
C SER A 112 -8.82 -7.12 8.11
N VAL A 113 -10.03 -7.64 7.89
CA VAL A 113 -11.22 -7.17 8.61
C VAL A 113 -11.29 -7.75 10.02
N PHE A 114 -11.92 -7.02 10.93
CA PHE A 114 -12.30 -7.49 12.26
C PHE A 114 -13.64 -8.23 12.15
N PRO A 115 -13.67 -9.58 12.21
CA PRO A 115 -14.84 -10.36 11.80
C PRO A 115 -16.05 -10.17 12.70
N ASP A 116 -15.85 -9.92 13.99
CA ASP A 116 -16.93 -9.74 14.97
C ASP A 116 -17.41 -8.31 15.11
N MET A 117 -16.67 -7.35 14.56
CA MET A 117 -17.09 -5.95 14.46
C MET A 117 -18.03 -5.76 13.27
N THR A 118 -18.94 -4.80 13.38
CA THR A 118 -19.82 -4.39 12.28
C THR A 118 -19.02 -3.80 11.12
N VAL A 119 -19.66 -3.67 9.95
CA VAL A 119 -19.09 -3.01 8.77
C VAL A 119 -18.71 -1.56 9.11
N GLU A 120 -19.57 -0.85 9.86
CA GLU A 120 -19.30 0.52 10.29
C GLU A 120 -18.08 0.60 11.23
N GLU A 121 -18.04 -0.22 12.26
CA GLU A 121 -16.92 -0.25 13.20
C GLU A 121 -15.60 -0.59 12.48
N ASN A 122 -15.62 -1.51 11.51
CA ASN A 122 -14.46 -1.79 10.67
C ASN A 122 -14.00 -0.56 9.88
N LEU A 123 -14.92 0.25 9.32
CA LEU A 123 -14.55 1.50 8.64
C LEU A 123 -13.95 2.50 9.62
N LEU A 124 -14.56 2.69 10.79
CA LEU A 124 -14.07 3.63 11.80
C LEU A 124 -12.68 3.26 12.32
N MET A 125 -12.36 1.95 12.42
CA MET A 125 -11.00 1.50 12.73
C MET A 125 -9.96 1.98 11.71
N GLY A 126 -10.37 2.22 10.46
CA GLY A 126 -9.48 2.81 9.44
C GLY A 126 -9.00 4.22 9.78
N GLY A 127 -9.80 4.98 10.52
CA GLY A 127 -9.47 6.34 10.97
C GLY A 127 -8.95 6.42 12.42
N PHE A 128 -8.60 5.29 13.05
CA PHE A 128 -8.23 5.24 14.47
C PHE A 128 -7.09 6.20 14.86
N ILE A 129 -6.16 6.47 13.95
CA ILE A 129 -5.02 7.36 14.19
C ILE A 129 -5.30 8.84 13.86
N LYS A 130 -6.53 9.19 13.42
CA LYS A 130 -6.92 10.58 13.23
C LYS A 130 -7.07 11.30 14.57
N ASP A 131 -6.81 12.61 14.55
CA ASP A 131 -6.89 13.42 15.76
C ASP A 131 -8.34 13.70 16.20
N LYS A 132 -9.29 13.66 15.25
CA LYS A 132 -10.72 13.89 15.49
C LYS A 132 -11.54 12.70 15.01
N THR A 133 -12.29 12.13 15.91
CA THR A 133 -13.15 10.97 15.65
C THR A 133 -14.27 11.32 14.65
N GLU A 134 -14.79 12.56 14.71
CA GLU A 134 -15.84 13.07 13.82
C GLU A 134 -15.44 12.97 12.36
N GLU A 135 -14.17 13.23 12.03
CA GLU A 135 -13.67 13.11 10.65
C GLU A 135 -13.73 11.66 10.13
N SER A 136 -13.54 10.68 11.02
CA SER A 136 -13.67 9.26 10.65
C SER A 136 -15.11 8.89 10.32
N TYR A 137 -16.07 9.42 11.07
CA TYR A 137 -17.51 9.23 10.79
C TYR A 137 -17.91 9.89 9.46
N GLU A 138 -17.45 11.10 9.19
CA GLU A 138 -17.74 11.80 7.93
C GLU A 138 -17.20 11.00 6.72
N GLU A 139 -15.98 10.49 6.81
CA GLU A 139 -15.40 9.69 5.72
C GLU A 139 -16.08 8.33 5.57
N ALA A 140 -16.44 7.68 6.68
CA ALA A 140 -17.22 6.45 6.63
C ALA A 140 -18.59 6.67 5.96
N GLU A 141 -19.26 7.81 6.22
CA GLU A 141 -20.53 8.15 5.58
C GLU A 141 -20.37 8.36 4.07
N LYS A 142 -19.30 9.02 3.62
CA LYS A 142 -18.98 9.14 2.17
C LYS A 142 -18.77 7.79 1.52
N ILE A 143 -18.11 6.86 2.23
CA ILE A 143 -17.92 5.47 1.77
C ILE A 143 -19.28 4.77 1.63
N PHE A 144 -20.18 4.91 2.59
CA PHE A 144 -21.52 4.35 2.53
C PHE A 144 -22.37 4.95 1.40
N GLN A 145 -22.22 6.24 1.11
CA GLN A 145 -22.86 6.87 -0.05
C GLN A 145 -22.35 6.30 -1.37
N LYS A 146 -21.03 6.04 -1.47
CA LYS A 146 -20.40 5.50 -2.67
C LYS A 146 -20.67 4.00 -2.87
N TYR A 147 -20.73 3.23 -1.78
CA TYR A 147 -20.85 1.77 -1.83
C TYR A 147 -22.13 1.28 -1.14
N GLU A 148 -23.24 1.26 -1.89
CA GLU A 148 -24.55 0.85 -1.39
C GLU A 148 -24.56 -0.55 -0.76
N ARG A 149 -23.71 -1.49 -1.27
CA ARG A 149 -23.58 -2.85 -0.71
C ARG A 149 -23.09 -2.81 0.74
N LEU A 150 -22.11 -1.98 1.07
CA LEU A 150 -21.64 -1.80 2.44
C LEU A 150 -22.68 -1.09 3.30
N ARG A 151 -23.36 -0.08 2.75
CA ARG A 151 -24.41 0.65 3.46
C ARG A 151 -25.55 -0.27 3.91
N LYS A 152 -26.02 -1.17 3.05
CA LYS A 152 -27.09 -2.13 3.39
C LYS A 152 -26.69 -3.10 4.51
N ARG A 153 -25.38 -3.29 4.72
CA ARG A 153 -24.84 -4.19 5.75
C ARG A 153 -24.16 -3.47 6.91
N ARG A 154 -24.38 -2.14 7.02
CA ARG A 154 -23.69 -1.24 7.96
C ARG A 154 -23.59 -1.82 9.38
N ASN A 155 -24.70 -2.32 9.90
CA ASN A 155 -24.83 -2.84 11.26
C ASN A 155 -24.59 -4.37 11.37
N GLN A 156 -24.18 -5.03 10.29
CA GLN A 156 -23.91 -6.47 10.29
C GLN A 156 -22.45 -6.75 10.62
N PRO A 157 -22.12 -7.82 11.38
CA PRO A 157 -20.76 -8.25 11.60
C PRO A 157 -20.05 -8.56 10.28
N ALA A 158 -18.76 -8.21 10.15
CA ALA A 158 -18.02 -8.42 8.92
C ALA A 158 -17.84 -9.91 8.55
N LYS A 159 -17.97 -10.81 9.50
CA LYS A 159 -17.89 -12.26 9.25
C LYS A 159 -18.98 -12.81 8.31
N VAL A 160 -20.14 -12.14 8.21
CA VAL A 160 -21.23 -12.58 7.32
C VAL A 160 -21.10 -12.05 5.89
N LEU A 161 -20.12 -11.21 5.61
CA LEU A 161 -19.87 -10.67 4.28
C LEU A 161 -19.33 -11.74 3.34
N SER A 162 -19.75 -11.68 2.07
CA SER A 162 -19.10 -12.42 0.99
C SER A 162 -17.63 -12.00 0.83
N GLY A 163 -16.82 -12.84 0.15
CA GLY A 163 -15.41 -12.51 -0.10
C GLY A 163 -15.22 -11.16 -0.81
N GLY A 164 -16.06 -10.87 -1.81
CA GLY A 164 -16.02 -9.60 -2.52
C GLY A 164 -16.43 -8.39 -1.67
N GLU A 165 -17.47 -8.53 -0.84
CA GLU A 165 -17.89 -7.48 0.10
C GLU A 165 -16.82 -7.25 1.18
N ARG A 166 -16.19 -8.33 1.66
CA ARG A 166 -15.07 -8.24 2.62
C ARG A 166 -13.89 -7.49 2.01
N ARG A 167 -13.50 -7.82 0.78
CA ARG A 167 -12.43 -7.12 0.08
C ARG A 167 -12.76 -5.65 -0.16
N LEU A 168 -14.01 -5.35 -0.50
CA LEU A 168 -14.47 -3.97 -0.62
C LEU A 168 -14.36 -3.22 0.72
N LEU A 169 -14.72 -3.85 1.85
CA LEU A 169 -14.59 -3.26 3.18
C LEU A 169 -13.13 -3.01 3.56
N GLU A 170 -12.20 -3.94 3.25
CA GLU A 170 -10.76 -3.78 3.48
C GLU A 170 -10.20 -2.55 2.75
N ILE A 171 -10.53 -2.41 1.46
CA ILE A 171 -10.12 -1.26 0.66
C ILE A 171 -10.75 0.03 1.22
N SER A 172 -12.04 0.00 1.51
CA SER A 172 -12.77 1.15 2.03
C SER A 172 -12.23 1.63 3.38
N ARG A 173 -11.82 0.71 4.25
CA ARG A 173 -11.18 1.05 5.53
C ARG A 173 -9.91 1.86 5.33
N ALA A 174 -9.06 1.49 4.38
CA ALA A 174 -7.85 2.27 4.06
C ALA A 174 -8.20 3.68 3.54
N LEU A 175 -9.28 3.82 2.76
CA LEU A 175 -9.70 5.09 2.20
C LEU A 175 -10.22 6.10 3.24
N VAL A 176 -10.59 5.67 4.46
CA VAL A 176 -10.97 6.58 5.56
C VAL A 176 -9.86 7.57 5.91
N MET A 177 -8.59 7.18 5.73
CA MET A 177 -7.43 8.07 5.94
C MET A 177 -7.16 9.04 4.78
N LYS A 178 -7.89 8.93 3.65
CA LYS A 178 -7.64 9.71 2.41
C LYS A 178 -6.21 9.58 1.91
N PRO A 179 -5.72 8.36 1.69
CA PRO A 179 -4.33 8.17 1.30
C PRO A 179 -4.04 8.81 -0.06
N SER A 180 -2.79 9.24 -0.23
CA SER A 180 -2.24 9.74 -1.50
C SER A 180 -1.51 8.63 -2.29
N VAL A 181 -1.09 7.56 -1.58
CA VAL A 181 -0.41 6.36 -2.11
C VAL A 181 -1.03 5.10 -1.51
#